data_c5ba0b1e964604ea47baa921632e3bc7
#
_entry.id   c5ba0b1e964604ea47baa921632e3bc7
#
_cell.length_a   1.000
_cell.length_b   1.000
_cell.length_c   1.000
_cell.angle_alpha   90.00
_cell.angle_beta   90.00
_cell.angle_gamma   90.00
#
_symmetry.space_group_name_H-M   'P 1'
#
loop_
_entity.id
_entity.type
_entity.pdbx_description
1 polymer ?
#
loop_
_entity_poly.entity_id
_entity_poly.type
_entity_poly.pdbx_seq_one_letter_code
_entity_poly.pdbx_strand_id
1 'polypeptide(L)'
;MAEKKNIIRPFEGFQEKFVRSNLDLVIGGGCVAAGKSAGAVLCVAEPSLDPKFRAVFLRNNLGDLKSGGGILDEFKKMYGSYVNVVESGDPHVDFPSGARIDVTHIADQSRSKVLQRFKGRQYDFIYFDEGTGFTWDCFCAVYTRNRGMAEWTGKVRMTTNPKRNHWLRKFLDWYIGADGYIIPERDGVVRYFYINGETIDDVIWGDTKEEVYHKCRIGIDRALAKFNGRNGKATYKDMIKSFTFYEGKMSENKAILGNNSGYVGSVAVMGGREAQANLEGNWNVDSDEELDAVVSNYEAESVFMNDPCRNGDKWVTCDLADSGDNNFLCLAWDGFHIYDYLVLTKTTPRQNAEYLEMFAREHDISDSHIIFDGTRGMYINDYIPDAIPFISNYSPMGIYKRMVYNLKSECYMRLVNAIKGRYMSIDDRIANKLYECVAVKQLLTIKEEFREECSVIRFRDMPSGKKMLWSKKEMNAKLGKDRSMDLLDPCAMRFLPCLDAPYGEELSHSAVEDEMTSDVGGSSIYDETLYN
;
A
#
# COMPACT_ATOMS: atom_id res chain seq x y z
N MET A 1 14.18 -33.45 44.55
CA MET A 1 13.46 -32.26 44.06
C MET A 1 12.74 -32.65 42.79
N ALA A 2 11.44 -32.54 42.72
CA ALA A 2 10.70 -32.84 41.50
C ALA A 2 11.09 -31.81 40.44
N GLU A 3 11.64 -32.26 39.30
CA GLU A 3 11.87 -31.41 38.13
C GLU A 3 10.54 -30.72 37.80
N LYS A 4 10.53 -29.37 37.88
CA LYS A 4 9.42 -28.60 37.36
C LYS A 4 9.41 -28.80 35.85
N LYS A 5 8.49 -29.65 35.37
CA LYS A 5 8.22 -29.76 33.92
C LYS A 5 7.68 -28.40 33.45
N ASN A 6 8.48 -27.68 32.68
CA ASN A 6 8.02 -26.49 31.99
C ASN A 6 7.05 -26.92 30.88
N ILE A 7 5.77 -26.69 31.09
CA ILE A 7 4.75 -26.96 30.07
C ILE A 7 4.57 -25.70 29.24
N ILE A 8 4.89 -25.79 27.95
CA ILE A 8 4.66 -24.73 26.96
C ILE A 8 3.26 -24.95 26.37
N ARG A 9 2.40 -23.95 26.47
CA ARG A 9 1.06 -23.97 25.88
C ARG A 9 0.61 -22.59 25.43
N PRO A 10 -0.27 -22.47 24.40
CA PRO A 10 -0.82 -21.19 24.01
C PRO A 10 -1.69 -20.61 25.14
N PHE A 11 -1.78 -19.29 25.19
CA PHE A 11 -2.76 -18.59 26.00
C PHE A 11 -4.16 -18.79 25.42
N GLU A 12 -5.15 -18.84 26.28
CA GLU A 12 -6.57 -18.86 25.90
C GLU A 12 -6.92 -17.65 25.02
N GLY A 13 -7.88 -17.81 24.14
CA GLY A 13 -8.30 -16.79 23.21
C GLY A 13 -7.58 -16.88 21.85
N PHE A 14 -7.05 -15.78 21.36
CA PHE A 14 -6.42 -15.69 20.05
C PHE A 14 -5.33 -16.74 19.82
N GLN A 15 -4.35 -16.85 20.74
CA GLN A 15 -3.23 -17.77 20.53
C GLN A 15 -3.69 -19.23 20.42
N GLU A 16 -4.61 -19.66 21.28
CA GLU A 16 -5.10 -21.02 21.27
C GLU A 16 -5.84 -21.33 19.97
N LYS A 17 -6.74 -20.45 19.54
CA LYS A 17 -7.45 -20.56 18.25
C LYS A 17 -6.48 -20.64 17.08
N PHE A 18 -5.49 -19.75 17.04
CA PHE A 18 -4.49 -19.64 15.97
C PHE A 18 -3.60 -20.87 15.88
N VAL A 19 -3.09 -21.36 17.02
CA VAL A 19 -2.19 -22.52 17.11
C VAL A 19 -2.91 -23.82 16.79
N ARG A 20 -4.12 -24.02 17.35
CA ARG A 20 -4.87 -25.27 17.21
C ARG A 20 -5.66 -25.39 15.90
N SER A 21 -5.74 -24.35 15.12
CA SER A 21 -6.47 -24.37 13.84
C SER A 21 -5.85 -25.36 12.85
N ASN A 22 -6.68 -26.23 12.29
CA ASN A 22 -6.27 -27.21 11.29
C ASN A 22 -6.56 -26.76 9.83
N LEU A 23 -6.90 -25.50 9.62
CA LEU A 23 -7.21 -24.94 8.30
C LEU A 23 -5.96 -24.74 7.43
N ASP A 24 -6.15 -24.67 6.12
CA ASP A 24 -5.05 -24.52 5.16
C ASP A 24 -4.34 -23.17 5.32
N LEU A 25 -5.10 -22.08 5.44
CA LEU A 25 -4.59 -20.73 5.67
C LEU A 25 -5.29 -20.11 6.88
N VAL A 26 -4.51 -19.58 7.80
CA VAL A 26 -5.01 -18.79 8.95
C VAL A 26 -4.25 -17.49 9.04
N ILE A 27 -4.97 -16.40 9.09
CA ILE A 27 -4.41 -15.08 9.35
C ILE A 27 -4.80 -14.63 10.76
N GLY A 28 -3.81 -14.22 11.54
CA GLY A 28 -4.00 -13.57 12.82
C GLY A 28 -3.66 -12.09 12.72
N GLY A 29 -4.64 -11.23 12.96
CA GLY A 29 -4.48 -9.78 12.84
C GLY A 29 -5.03 -9.02 14.03
N GLY A 30 -4.93 -7.70 14.00
CA GLY A 30 -5.43 -6.82 15.06
C GLY A 30 -4.32 -6.10 15.81
N CYS A 31 -4.47 -5.99 17.12
CA CYS A 31 -3.60 -5.18 17.97
C CYS A 31 -2.14 -5.63 17.97
N VAL A 32 -1.23 -4.68 18.18
CA VAL A 32 0.14 -4.99 18.62
C VAL A 32 0.11 -5.70 19.98
N ALA A 33 1.18 -6.44 20.27
CA ALA A 33 1.33 -7.10 21.56
C ALA A 33 0.27 -8.19 21.88
N ALA A 34 -0.51 -8.66 20.91
CA ALA A 34 -1.45 -9.76 21.09
C ALA A 34 -0.77 -11.16 21.23
N GLY A 35 0.55 -11.24 21.27
CA GLY A 35 1.29 -12.50 21.37
C GLY A 35 1.36 -13.28 20.05
N LYS A 36 1.26 -12.61 18.92
CA LYS A 36 1.21 -13.20 17.57
C LYS A 36 2.46 -14.02 17.23
N SER A 37 3.67 -13.47 17.44
CA SER A 37 4.93 -14.14 17.12
C SER A 37 5.16 -15.38 18.01
N ALA A 38 4.87 -15.29 19.31
CA ALA A 38 4.91 -16.45 20.19
C ALA A 38 3.91 -17.55 19.77
N GLY A 39 2.71 -17.16 19.35
CA GLY A 39 1.71 -18.08 18.77
C GLY A 39 2.23 -18.80 17.53
N ALA A 40 2.93 -18.08 16.63
CA ALA A 40 3.51 -18.68 15.43
C ALA A 40 4.60 -19.72 15.74
N VAL A 41 5.46 -19.43 16.72
CA VAL A 41 6.50 -20.35 17.19
C VAL A 41 5.87 -21.59 17.85
N LEU A 42 4.72 -21.45 18.52
CA LEU A 42 3.97 -22.58 19.06
C LEU A 42 3.34 -23.48 17.98
N CYS A 43 2.98 -22.94 16.82
CA CYS A 43 2.39 -23.73 15.74
C CYS A 43 3.29 -24.88 15.25
N VAL A 44 4.60 -24.78 15.45
CA VAL A 44 5.55 -25.83 15.03
C VAL A 44 5.95 -26.78 16.16
N ALA A 45 5.46 -26.59 17.38
CA ALA A 45 5.83 -27.42 18.54
C ALA A 45 5.53 -28.91 18.32
N GLU A 46 4.31 -29.24 17.96
CA GLU A 46 3.88 -30.62 17.70
C GLU A 46 4.42 -31.15 16.37
N PRO A 47 4.30 -30.40 15.22
CA PRO A 47 4.85 -30.86 13.95
C PRO A 47 6.36 -31.13 13.97
N SER A 48 7.13 -30.40 14.78
CA SER A 48 8.59 -30.58 14.90
C SER A 48 9.02 -31.91 15.52
N LEU A 49 8.11 -32.71 16.00
CA LEU A 49 8.38 -34.09 16.44
C LEU A 49 8.62 -35.04 15.24
N ASP A 50 8.12 -34.70 14.05
CA ASP A 50 8.37 -35.45 12.82
C ASP A 50 9.74 -35.06 12.23
N PRO A 51 10.71 -35.99 12.06
CA PRO A 51 12.02 -35.69 11.48
C PRO A 51 11.97 -35.16 10.04
N LYS A 52 10.89 -35.40 9.33
CA LYS A 52 10.69 -34.93 7.95
C LYS A 52 10.14 -33.52 7.86
N PHE A 53 9.64 -32.98 8.97
CA PHE A 53 8.99 -31.68 8.99
C PHE A 53 9.96 -30.55 8.58
N ARG A 54 9.53 -29.74 7.62
CA ARG A 54 10.25 -28.57 7.11
C ARG A 54 9.33 -27.36 7.11
N ALA A 55 9.75 -26.30 7.78
CA ALA A 55 9.01 -25.04 7.80
C ALA A 55 9.86 -23.87 7.37
N VAL A 56 9.23 -22.78 6.96
CA VAL A 56 9.90 -21.50 6.74
C VAL A 56 9.12 -20.38 7.42
N PHE A 57 9.87 -19.56 8.13
CA PHE A 57 9.41 -18.31 8.76
C PHE A 57 9.98 -17.14 7.98
N LEU A 58 9.10 -16.26 7.53
CA LEU A 58 9.39 -15.19 6.60
C LEU A 58 9.11 -13.83 7.22
N ARG A 59 10.04 -12.91 7.06
CA ARG A 59 9.85 -11.48 7.37
C ARG A 59 10.35 -10.63 6.21
N ASN A 60 9.85 -9.40 6.11
CA ASN A 60 10.28 -8.50 5.04
C ASN A 60 11.72 -7.98 5.25
N ASN A 61 12.07 -7.66 6.49
CA ASN A 61 13.35 -7.03 6.84
C ASN A 61 14.27 -8.00 7.62
N LEU A 62 15.57 -8.05 7.22
CA LEU A 62 16.56 -8.88 7.90
C LEU A 62 16.90 -8.38 9.32
N GLY A 63 16.92 -7.05 9.54
CA GLY A 63 17.23 -6.45 10.83
C GLY A 63 16.30 -6.94 11.93
N ASP A 64 15.02 -7.05 11.62
CA ASP A 64 13.97 -7.46 12.55
C ASP A 64 14.02 -8.95 12.91
N LEU A 65 14.61 -9.79 12.06
CA LEU A 65 14.81 -11.21 12.37
C LEU A 65 15.85 -11.45 13.46
N LYS A 66 16.84 -10.55 13.55
CA LYS A 66 17.99 -10.64 14.46
C LYS A 66 17.88 -9.70 15.66
N SER A 67 16.91 -8.81 15.68
CA SER A 67 16.70 -7.89 16.81
C SER A 67 16.21 -8.64 18.05
N GLY A 68 16.49 -8.09 19.24
CA GLY A 68 15.91 -8.58 20.48
C GLY A 68 14.37 -8.56 20.39
N GLY A 69 13.73 -9.73 20.56
CA GLY A 69 12.29 -9.90 20.36
C GLY A 69 11.87 -10.39 18.96
N GLY A 70 12.82 -10.60 18.04
CA GLY A 70 12.55 -11.23 16.74
C GLY A 70 12.24 -12.73 16.84
N ILE A 71 11.90 -13.34 15.71
CA ILE A 71 11.47 -14.76 15.65
C ILE A 71 12.51 -15.73 16.22
N LEU A 72 13.80 -15.51 15.93
CA LEU A 72 14.86 -16.39 16.48
C LEU A 72 14.98 -16.28 18.00
N ASP A 73 14.80 -15.07 18.52
CA ASP A 73 14.79 -14.82 19.97
C ASP A 73 13.56 -15.49 20.65
N GLU A 74 12.40 -15.47 20.01
CA GLU A 74 11.22 -16.19 20.51
C GLU A 74 11.43 -17.71 20.53
N PHE A 75 12.12 -18.31 19.55
CA PHE A 75 12.51 -19.72 19.59
C PHE A 75 13.44 -20.02 20.78
N LYS A 76 14.46 -19.17 21.03
CA LYS A 76 15.35 -19.32 22.19
C LYS A 76 14.64 -19.22 23.52
N LYS A 77 13.76 -18.21 23.66
CA LYS A 77 12.97 -18.01 24.88
C LYS A 77 12.05 -19.20 25.17
N MET A 78 11.42 -19.73 24.13
CA MET A 78 10.41 -20.78 24.27
C MET A 78 11.01 -22.16 24.47
N TYR A 79 11.99 -22.52 23.66
CA TYR A 79 12.55 -23.88 23.65
C TYR A 79 13.89 -24.00 24.37
N GLY A 80 14.58 -22.89 24.67
CA GLY A 80 15.85 -22.89 25.37
C GLY A 80 16.89 -23.77 24.69
N SER A 81 17.53 -24.64 25.50
CA SER A 81 18.54 -25.59 25.02
C SER A 81 17.97 -26.82 24.30
N TYR A 82 16.65 -26.93 24.17
CA TYR A 82 16.02 -28.05 23.45
C TYR A 82 16.22 -27.95 21.94
N VAL A 83 16.43 -26.75 21.40
CA VAL A 83 16.67 -26.50 19.97
C VAL A 83 18.05 -25.88 19.74
N ASN A 84 18.61 -26.10 18.57
CA ASN A 84 19.81 -25.42 18.11
C ASN A 84 19.39 -24.24 17.19
N VAL A 85 19.67 -23.00 17.62
CA VAL A 85 19.37 -21.78 16.85
C VAL A 85 20.61 -21.25 16.18
N VAL A 86 20.63 -21.25 14.85
CA VAL A 86 21.70 -20.72 14.02
C VAL A 86 21.29 -19.34 13.48
N GLU A 87 22.02 -18.28 13.83
CA GLU A 87 21.71 -16.88 13.50
C GLU A 87 22.54 -16.31 12.33
N SER A 88 23.66 -16.95 11.98
CA SER A 88 24.57 -16.49 10.94
C SER A 88 24.51 -17.38 9.70
N GLY A 89 24.82 -16.82 8.54
CA GLY A 89 24.73 -17.53 7.28
C GLY A 89 23.27 -17.73 6.83
N ASP A 90 22.81 -18.98 6.83
CA ASP A 90 21.39 -19.33 6.62
C ASP A 90 20.71 -19.51 7.99
N PRO A 91 20.02 -18.50 8.51
CA PRO A 91 19.37 -18.58 9.81
C PRO A 91 18.31 -19.70 9.84
N HIS A 92 18.37 -20.54 10.89
CA HIS A 92 17.44 -21.66 11.04
C HIS A 92 17.41 -22.18 12.48
N VAL A 93 16.42 -23.01 12.75
CA VAL A 93 16.24 -23.70 14.02
C VAL A 93 16.18 -25.20 13.75
N ASP A 94 17.09 -25.98 14.36
CA ASP A 94 17.09 -27.43 14.30
C ASP A 94 16.52 -28.02 15.58
N PHE A 95 15.58 -28.96 15.43
CA PHE A 95 15.01 -29.71 16.52
C PHE A 95 15.71 -31.06 16.67
N PRO A 96 15.76 -31.65 17.89
CA PRO A 96 16.39 -32.95 18.15
C PRO A 96 15.83 -34.10 17.31
N SER A 97 14.59 -33.98 16.86
CA SER A 97 13.94 -34.94 15.94
C SER A 97 14.59 -35.00 14.55
N GLY A 98 15.26 -33.91 14.14
CA GLY A 98 15.72 -33.69 12.77
C GLY A 98 14.80 -32.76 11.96
N ALA A 99 13.71 -32.26 12.56
CA ALA A 99 12.90 -31.21 11.95
C ALA A 99 13.68 -29.91 11.88
N ARG A 100 13.47 -29.12 10.81
CA ARG A 100 14.16 -27.86 10.58
C ARG A 100 13.22 -26.74 10.19
N ILE A 101 13.43 -25.59 10.79
CA ILE A 101 12.69 -24.36 10.52
C ILE A 101 13.67 -23.34 9.92
N ASP A 102 13.56 -23.09 8.64
CA ASP A 102 14.32 -22.01 8.00
C ASP A 102 13.72 -20.65 8.40
N VAL A 103 14.59 -19.67 8.67
CA VAL A 103 14.18 -18.30 8.97
C VAL A 103 14.83 -17.37 7.97
N THR A 104 14.04 -16.63 7.19
CA THR A 104 14.57 -15.83 6.10
C THR A 104 13.78 -14.56 5.85
N HIS A 105 14.37 -13.60 5.13
CA HIS A 105 13.72 -12.36 4.72
C HIS A 105 13.60 -12.30 3.20
N ILE A 106 12.67 -11.48 2.69
CA ILE A 106 12.48 -11.25 1.27
C ILE A 106 12.48 -9.76 1.00
N ALA A 107 13.63 -9.20 0.62
CA ALA A 107 13.78 -7.79 0.29
C ALA A 107 13.27 -7.46 -1.13
N ASP A 108 13.67 -8.26 -2.14
CA ASP A 108 13.14 -8.15 -3.49
C ASP A 108 11.95 -9.10 -3.66
N GLN A 109 10.75 -8.54 -3.65
CA GLN A 109 9.49 -9.27 -3.69
C GLN A 109 8.95 -9.50 -5.09
N SER A 110 9.72 -9.17 -6.14
CA SER A 110 9.30 -9.49 -7.49
C SER A 110 9.14 -11.01 -7.67
N ARG A 111 8.03 -11.40 -8.30
CA ARG A 111 7.63 -12.82 -8.46
C ARG A 111 8.75 -13.70 -9.01
N SER A 112 9.49 -13.21 -10.00
CA SER A 112 10.60 -13.95 -10.60
C SER A 112 11.75 -14.20 -9.62
N LYS A 113 12.12 -13.21 -8.82
CA LYS A 113 13.18 -13.32 -7.82
C LYS A 113 12.78 -14.23 -6.66
N VAL A 114 11.54 -14.11 -6.19
CA VAL A 114 11.01 -15.00 -5.15
C VAL A 114 10.98 -16.45 -5.64
N LEU A 115 10.45 -16.71 -6.84
CA LEU A 115 10.45 -18.04 -7.42
C LEU A 115 11.86 -18.63 -7.60
N GLN A 116 12.84 -17.79 -7.99
CA GLN A 116 14.24 -18.21 -8.12
C GLN A 116 14.84 -18.55 -6.75
N ARG A 117 14.62 -17.70 -5.72
CA ARG A 117 15.14 -17.90 -4.36
C ARG A 117 14.63 -19.19 -3.71
N PHE A 118 13.35 -19.51 -3.94
CA PHE A 118 12.71 -20.72 -3.40
C PHE A 118 12.70 -21.90 -4.39
N LYS A 119 13.50 -21.83 -5.46
CA LYS A 119 13.62 -22.94 -6.43
C LYS A 119 14.14 -24.21 -5.74
N GLY A 120 13.43 -25.30 -5.90
CA GLY A 120 13.79 -26.59 -5.29
C GLY A 120 13.40 -26.74 -3.81
N ARG A 121 13.00 -25.67 -3.11
CA ARG A 121 12.57 -25.75 -1.72
C ARG A 121 11.12 -26.22 -1.62
N GLN A 122 10.83 -26.99 -0.55
CA GLN A 122 9.50 -27.53 -0.23
C GLN A 122 9.32 -27.43 1.27
N TYR A 123 8.14 -26.97 1.69
CA TYR A 123 7.81 -26.77 3.08
C TYR A 123 6.46 -27.39 3.40
N ASP A 124 6.34 -27.95 4.61
CA ASP A 124 5.11 -28.46 5.19
C ASP A 124 4.31 -27.34 5.82
N PHE A 125 5.04 -26.33 6.34
CA PHE A 125 4.46 -25.18 7.03
C PHE A 125 5.17 -23.89 6.57
N ILE A 126 4.39 -22.86 6.27
CA ILE A 126 4.89 -21.53 5.90
C ILE A 126 4.30 -20.51 6.85
N TYR A 127 5.16 -19.66 7.41
CA TYR A 127 4.72 -18.57 8.26
C TYR A 127 5.20 -17.22 7.69
N PHE A 128 4.25 -16.29 7.52
CA PHE A 128 4.53 -14.91 7.17
C PHE A 128 4.37 -14.03 8.41
N ASP A 129 5.46 -13.47 8.90
CA ASP A 129 5.45 -12.50 9.98
C ASP A 129 5.30 -11.08 9.41
N GLU A 130 4.39 -10.30 10.00
CA GLU A 130 4.00 -8.98 9.48
C GLU A 130 3.54 -9.03 8.01
N GLY A 131 2.42 -9.69 7.77
CA GLY A 131 1.86 -9.93 6.44
C GLY A 131 1.73 -8.69 5.55
N THR A 132 1.54 -7.50 6.14
CA THR A 132 1.53 -6.22 5.43
C THR A 132 2.90 -5.79 4.88
N GLY A 133 3.96 -6.51 5.21
CA GLY A 133 5.27 -6.38 4.57
C GLY A 133 5.42 -7.13 3.25
N PHE A 134 4.43 -7.92 2.81
CA PHE A 134 4.52 -8.78 1.63
C PHE A 134 3.51 -8.39 0.55
N THR A 135 3.97 -8.29 -0.69
CA THR A 135 3.10 -8.09 -1.86
C THR A 135 2.28 -9.34 -2.15
N TRP A 136 1.15 -9.20 -2.88
CA TRP A 136 0.35 -10.32 -3.33
C TRP A 136 1.15 -11.33 -4.16
N ASP A 137 1.98 -10.85 -5.08
CA ASP A 137 2.86 -11.68 -5.91
C ASP A 137 3.85 -12.49 -5.09
N CYS A 138 4.46 -11.86 -4.07
CA CYS A 138 5.37 -12.55 -3.15
C CYS A 138 4.63 -13.63 -2.36
N PHE A 139 3.47 -13.32 -1.80
CA PHE A 139 2.62 -14.30 -1.10
C PHE A 139 2.30 -15.50 -2.01
N CYS A 140 1.76 -15.26 -3.20
CA CYS A 140 1.42 -16.33 -4.15
C CYS A 140 2.63 -17.18 -4.55
N ALA A 141 3.79 -16.55 -4.82
CA ALA A 141 4.99 -17.26 -5.20
C ALA A 141 5.52 -18.20 -4.10
N VAL A 142 5.50 -17.74 -2.84
CA VAL A 142 5.91 -18.56 -1.69
C VAL A 142 4.85 -19.60 -1.35
N TYR A 143 3.57 -19.26 -1.43
CA TYR A 143 2.45 -20.17 -1.18
C TYR A 143 2.55 -21.46 -2.02
N THR A 144 3.05 -21.37 -3.27
CA THR A 144 3.27 -22.54 -4.13
C THR A 144 4.36 -23.49 -3.61
N ARG A 145 5.15 -23.10 -2.61
CA ARG A 145 6.18 -23.94 -1.97
C ARG A 145 5.65 -24.81 -0.84
N ASN A 146 4.39 -24.61 -0.46
CA ASN A 146 3.71 -25.40 0.55
C ASN A 146 3.33 -26.79 -0.03
N ARG A 147 4.32 -27.64 -0.14
CA ARG A 147 4.24 -28.98 -0.74
C ARG A 147 5.24 -29.94 -0.09
N GLY A 148 5.31 -29.90 1.23
CA GLY A 148 6.14 -30.81 2.02
C GLY A 148 5.66 -32.26 1.98
N MET A 149 6.33 -33.12 2.71
CA MET A 149 6.08 -34.56 2.75
C MET A 149 5.77 -35.09 4.16
N ALA A 150 5.73 -34.20 5.15
CA ALA A 150 5.31 -34.57 6.50
C ALA A 150 3.78 -34.67 6.61
N GLU A 151 3.30 -35.31 7.68
CA GLU A 151 1.85 -35.44 7.93
C GLU A 151 1.17 -34.07 8.05
N TRP A 152 1.88 -33.07 8.56
CA TRP A 152 1.42 -31.70 8.77
C TRP A 152 1.51 -30.79 7.54
N THR A 153 1.65 -31.34 6.35
CA THR A 153 1.82 -30.56 5.13
C THR A 153 0.59 -29.71 4.79
N GLY A 154 0.82 -28.65 4.06
CA GLY A 154 -0.26 -27.81 3.51
C GLY A 154 -0.73 -26.68 4.42
N LYS A 155 0.00 -26.31 5.47
CA LYS A 155 -0.42 -25.27 6.41
C LYS A 155 0.32 -23.96 6.19
N VAL A 156 -0.44 -22.87 6.12
CA VAL A 156 0.10 -21.50 6.06
C VAL A 156 -0.47 -20.68 7.21
N ARG A 157 0.40 -19.95 7.86
CA ARG A 157 0.04 -19.00 8.91
C ARG A 157 0.60 -17.63 8.56
N MET A 158 -0.15 -16.63 8.88
CA MET A 158 0.28 -15.24 8.71
C MET A 158 -0.15 -14.44 9.93
N THR A 159 0.72 -13.55 10.39
CA THR A 159 0.35 -12.54 11.38
C THR A 159 0.52 -11.15 10.77
N THR A 160 -0.33 -10.23 11.16
CA THR A 160 -0.34 -8.90 10.57
C THR A 160 -0.88 -7.85 11.53
N ASN A 161 -0.53 -6.59 11.27
CA ASN A 161 -1.20 -5.42 11.81
C ASN A 161 -2.10 -4.83 10.71
N PRO A 162 -3.09 -4.03 11.05
CA PRO A 162 -3.94 -3.37 10.06
C PRO A 162 -3.14 -2.47 9.11
N LYS A 163 -3.51 -2.50 7.83
CA LYS A 163 -3.01 -1.57 6.81
C LYS A 163 -4.09 -1.38 5.74
N ARG A 164 -4.59 -0.14 5.61
CA ARG A 164 -5.74 0.20 4.76
C ARG A 164 -5.52 -0.15 3.29
N ASN A 165 -4.43 0.35 2.71
CA ASN A 165 -4.13 0.21 1.28
C ASN A 165 -3.23 -1.01 1.00
N HIS A 166 -3.65 -2.18 1.48
CA HIS A 166 -2.91 -3.41 1.29
C HIS A 166 -3.84 -4.53 0.79
N TRP A 167 -3.33 -5.45 -0.04
CA TRP A 167 -4.11 -6.58 -0.55
C TRP A 167 -4.79 -7.40 0.55
N LEU A 168 -4.20 -7.45 1.74
CA LEU A 168 -4.79 -8.12 2.92
C LEU A 168 -6.11 -7.48 3.34
N ARG A 169 -6.25 -6.13 3.29
CA ARG A 169 -7.53 -5.48 3.61
C ARG A 169 -8.64 -5.98 2.69
N LYS A 170 -8.33 -6.14 1.38
CA LYS A 170 -9.27 -6.69 0.39
C LYS A 170 -9.53 -8.19 0.59
N PHE A 171 -8.47 -8.97 0.90
CA PHE A 171 -8.60 -10.40 1.20
C PHE A 171 -9.46 -10.66 2.43
N LEU A 172 -9.43 -9.77 3.42
CA LEU A 172 -10.16 -9.84 4.68
C LEU A 172 -11.49 -9.06 4.67
N ASP A 173 -11.89 -8.49 3.53
CA ASP A 173 -13.03 -7.57 3.43
C ASP A 173 -14.32 -8.13 4.06
N TRP A 174 -14.59 -9.42 3.87
CA TRP A 174 -15.75 -10.07 4.47
C TRP A 174 -15.72 -10.09 6.01
N TYR A 175 -14.52 -10.12 6.62
CA TYR A 175 -14.37 -10.15 8.09
C TYR A 175 -14.42 -8.76 8.72
N ILE A 176 -14.21 -7.70 7.95
CA ILE A 176 -14.00 -6.33 8.43
C ILE A 176 -15.20 -5.48 8.03
N GLY A 177 -15.78 -4.79 9.01
CA GLY A 177 -16.89 -3.86 8.81
C GLY A 177 -16.50 -2.57 8.09
N ALA A 178 -17.52 -1.79 7.71
CA ALA A 178 -17.32 -0.49 7.09
C ALA A 178 -16.60 0.51 8.02
N ASP A 179 -16.66 0.30 9.33
CA ASP A 179 -15.96 1.06 10.37
C ASP A 179 -14.47 0.70 10.50
N GLY A 180 -14.02 -0.32 9.80
CA GLY A 180 -12.63 -0.81 9.82
C GLY A 180 -12.32 -1.83 10.91
N TYR A 181 -13.27 -2.17 11.74
CA TYR A 181 -13.11 -3.18 12.78
C TYR A 181 -13.60 -4.55 12.31
N ILE A 182 -13.11 -5.61 12.97
CA ILE A 182 -13.63 -6.94 12.72
C ILE A 182 -15.10 -7.02 13.14
N ILE A 183 -15.90 -7.70 12.34
CA ILE A 183 -17.27 -8.06 12.68
C ILE A 183 -17.22 -9.24 13.67
N PRO A 184 -17.62 -9.05 14.94
CA PRO A 184 -17.41 -10.07 16.00
C PRO A 184 -17.97 -11.44 15.64
N GLU A 185 -19.11 -11.50 14.96
CA GLU A 185 -19.78 -12.74 14.56
C GLU A 185 -19.01 -13.47 13.44
N ARG A 186 -18.04 -12.82 12.83
CA ARG A 186 -17.20 -13.37 11.75
C ARG A 186 -15.81 -13.77 12.22
N ASP A 187 -15.41 -13.44 13.47
CA ASP A 187 -14.13 -13.87 14.04
C ASP A 187 -14.06 -15.41 14.10
N GLY A 188 -13.08 -15.96 13.40
CA GLY A 188 -12.86 -17.40 13.35
C GLY A 188 -13.83 -18.20 12.48
N VAL A 189 -14.77 -17.56 11.80
CA VAL A 189 -15.65 -18.24 10.84
C VAL A 189 -14.82 -18.78 9.69
N VAL A 190 -15.08 -20.03 9.31
CA VAL A 190 -14.37 -20.70 8.20
C VAL A 190 -15.01 -20.32 6.89
N ARG A 191 -14.19 -19.86 5.96
CA ARG A 191 -14.55 -19.66 4.55
C ARG A 191 -13.63 -20.44 3.63
N TYR A 192 -14.03 -20.58 2.39
CA TYR A 192 -13.28 -21.30 1.38
C TYR A 192 -12.96 -20.40 0.20
N PHE A 193 -11.77 -20.59 -0.38
CA PHE A 193 -11.34 -19.78 -1.51
C PHE A 193 -10.58 -20.60 -2.56
N TYR A 194 -10.57 -20.06 -3.78
CA TYR A 194 -9.77 -20.51 -4.90
C TYR A 194 -9.18 -19.30 -5.62
N ILE A 195 -7.89 -19.31 -5.92
CA ILE A 195 -7.21 -18.26 -6.69
C ILE A 195 -7.30 -18.63 -8.17
N ASN A 196 -8.15 -17.92 -8.92
CA ASN A 196 -8.48 -18.23 -10.31
C ASN A 196 -7.62 -17.46 -11.33
N GLY A 197 -6.75 -16.57 -10.90
CA GLY A 197 -5.91 -15.73 -11.75
C GLY A 197 -4.67 -15.22 -11.03
N GLU A 198 -4.17 -14.05 -11.44
CA GLU A 198 -2.91 -13.51 -10.94
C GLU A 198 -3.06 -12.41 -9.88
N THR A 199 -4.24 -11.79 -9.81
CA THR A 199 -4.51 -10.65 -8.94
C THR A 199 -5.34 -11.06 -7.72
N ILE A 200 -5.39 -10.19 -6.71
CA ILE A 200 -6.25 -10.37 -5.54
C ILE A 200 -7.75 -10.39 -5.93
N ASP A 201 -8.12 -9.77 -7.05
CA ASP A 201 -9.49 -9.74 -7.56
C ASP A 201 -9.94 -11.08 -8.13
N ASP A 202 -9.00 -11.92 -8.49
CA ASP A 202 -9.26 -13.27 -9.01
C ASP A 202 -9.53 -14.31 -7.91
N VAL A 203 -9.60 -13.89 -6.65
CA VAL A 203 -9.92 -14.81 -5.54
C VAL A 203 -11.42 -15.02 -5.44
N ILE A 204 -11.84 -16.25 -5.67
CA ILE A 204 -13.24 -16.67 -5.60
C ILE A 204 -13.55 -17.23 -4.21
N TRP A 205 -14.55 -16.66 -3.55
CA TRP A 205 -14.94 -16.99 -2.19
C TRP A 205 -16.28 -17.71 -2.11
N GLY A 206 -16.43 -18.56 -1.08
CA GLY A 206 -17.69 -19.20 -0.71
C GLY A 206 -17.68 -19.71 0.73
N ASP A 207 -18.85 -20.04 1.24
CA ASP A 207 -19.02 -20.59 2.59
C ASP A 207 -18.86 -22.11 2.61
N THR A 208 -18.86 -22.74 1.43
CA THR A 208 -18.55 -24.17 1.25
C THR A 208 -17.63 -24.38 0.04
N LYS A 209 -16.94 -25.53 0.00
CA LYS A 209 -16.12 -25.89 -1.17
C LYS A 209 -16.97 -26.10 -2.41
N GLU A 210 -18.18 -26.58 -2.24
CA GLU A 210 -19.16 -26.79 -3.32
C GLU A 210 -19.56 -25.45 -3.96
N GLU A 211 -19.82 -24.43 -3.15
CA GLU A 211 -20.16 -23.10 -3.63
C GLU A 211 -19.01 -22.48 -4.46
N VAL A 212 -17.77 -22.54 -3.95
CA VAL A 212 -16.60 -22.05 -4.70
C VAL A 212 -16.43 -22.81 -6.01
N TYR A 213 -16.61 -24.13 -6.00
CA TYR A 213 -16.54 -24.94 -7.21
C TYR A 213 -17.59 -24.52 -8.24
N HIS A 214 -18.84 -24.31 -7.83
CA HIS A 214 -19.89 -23.86 -8.74
C HIS A 214 -19.58 -22.48 -9.36
N LYS A 215 -19.03 -21.54 -8.57
CA LYS A 215 -18.65 -20.19 -9.05
C LYS A 215 -17.48 -20.23 -10.04
N CYS A 216 -16.58 -21.20 -9.96
CA CYS A 216 -15.37 -21.27 -10.77
C CYS A 216 -15.14 -22.63 -11.44
N ARG A 217 -16.22 -23.34 -11.76
CA ARG A 217 -16.18 -24.71 -12.30
C ARG A 217 -15.24 -24.87 -13.49
N ILE A 218 -15.39 -24.00 -14.49
CA ILE A 218 -14.59 -24.10 -15.74
C ILE A 218 -13.09 -23.97 -15.44
N GLY A 219 -12.69 -23.04 -14.56
CA GLY A 219 -11.30 -22.84 -14.16
C GLY A 219 -10.72 -24.05 -13.43
N ILE A 220 -11.48 -24.56 -12.45
CA ILE A 220 -11.08 -25.72 -11.65
C ILE A 220 -11.01 -26.98 -12.48
N ASP A 221 -12.02 -27.27 -13.31
CA ASP A 221 -12.04 -28.45 -14.17
C ASP A 221 -10.89 -28.44 -15.18
N ARG A 222 -10.57 -27.26 -15.75
CA ARG A 222 -9.41 -27.08 -16.63
C ARG A 222 -8.08 -27.34 -15.89
N ALA A 223 -7.94 -26.82 -14.67
CA ALA A 223 -6.76 -27.07 -13.86
C ALA A 223 -6.63 -28.55 -13.50
N LEU A 224 -7.70 -29.20 -13.07
CA LEU A 224 -7.73 -30.62 -12.76
C LEU A 224 -7.36 -31.48 -13.97
N ALA A 225 -7.91 -31.18 -15.14
CA ALA A 225 -7.59 -31.88 -16.38
C ALA A 225 -6.09 -31.77 -16.71
N LYS A 226 -5.49 -30.58 -16.50
CA LYS A 226 -4.05 -30.34 -16.71
C LYS A 226 -3.16 -31.07 -15.73
N PHE A 227 -3.50 -31.06 -14.41
CA PHE A 227 -2.66 -31.61 -13.36
C PHE A 227 -2.83 -33.11 -13.15
N ASN A 228 -4.02 -33.65 -13.29
CA ASN A 228 -4.27 -35.07 -13.11
C ASN A 228 -3.71 -35.93 -14.26
N GLY A 229 -3.69 -35.40 -15.49
CA GLY A 229 -3.27 -36.19 -16.65
C GLY A 229 -4.02 -37.53 -16.71
N ARG A 230 -3.27 -38.64 -16.91
CA ARG A 230 -3.85 -39.99 -16.96
C ARG A 230 -3.98 -40.67 -15.58
N ASN A 231 -3.19 -40.27 -14.59
CA ASN A 231 -3.05 -41.00 -13.31
C ASN A 231 -3.34 -40.14 -12.06
N GLY A 232 -3.69 -38.88 -12.21
CA GLY A 232 -3.98 -38.00 -11.07
C GLY A 232 -5.30 -38.33 -10.40
N LYS A 233 -5.36 -38.11 -9.09
CA LYS A 233 -6.54 -38.38 -8.25
C LYS A 233 -7.09 -37.11 -7.57
N ALA A 234 -6.51 -35.93 -7.87
CA ALA A 234 -6.97 -34.69 -7.26
C ALA A 234 -8.41 -34.37 -7.68
N THR A 235 -9.16 -33.87 -6.76
CA THR A 235 -10.57 -33.45 -6.90
C THR A 235 -10.69 -31.94 -6.74
N TYR A 236 -11.84 -31.37 -7.05
CA TYR A 236 -12.08 -29.94 -6.79
C TYR A 236 -11.90 -29.57 -5.31
N LYS A 237 -12.12 -30.51 -4.37
CA LYS A 237 -11.93 -30.28 -2.93
C LYS A 237 -10.48 -30.02 -2.55
N ASP A 238 -9.55 -30.57 -3.30
CA ASP A 238 -8.10 -30.39 -3.08
C ASP A 238 -7.61 -29.03 -3.62
N MET A 239 -8.30 -28.53 -4.65
CA MET A 239 -7.99 -27.21 -5.24
C MET A 239 -8.47 -26.05 -4.38
N ILE A 240 -9.56 -26.23 -3.65
CA ILE A 240 -10.20 -25.21 -2.84
C ILE A 240 -9.68 -25.26 -1.41
N LYS A 241 -9.20 -24.12 -0.91
CA LYS A 241 -8.53 -24.00 0.38
C LYS A 241 -9.46 -23.43 1.44
N SER A 242 -9.30 -23.92 2.67
CA SER A 242 -10.00 -23.42 3.86
C SER A 242 -9.24 -22.24 4.46
N PHE A 243 -9.97 -21.25 4.94
CA PHE A 243 -9.44 -20.00 5.48
C PHE A 243 -10.22 -19.55 6.71
N THR A 244 -9.53 -18.90 7.63
CA THR A 244 -10.14 -18.08 8.68
C THR A 244 -9.24 -16.93 9.09
N PHE A 245 -9.86 -15.89 9.66
CA PHE A 245 -9.20 -14.77 10.30
C PHE A 245 -9.52 -14.77 11.80
N TYR A 246 -8.50 -14.57 12.64
CA TYR A 246 -8.66 -14.39 14.08
C TYR A 246 -8.17 -13.02 14.49
N GLU A 247 -8.98 -12.30 15.27
CA GLU A 247 -8.59 -11.04 15.87
C GLU A 247 -7.71 -11.31 17.11
N GLY A 248 -6.52 -10.69 17.13
CA GLY A 248 -5.66 -10.69 18.31
C GLY A 248 -5.86 -9.42 19.13
N LYS A 249 -6.26 -9.56 20.39
CA LYS A 249 -6.44 -8.45 21.33
C LYS A 249 -5.31 -8.42 22.36
N MET A 250 -4.82 -7.19 22.67
CA MET A 250 -3.82 -7.01 23.73
C MET A 250 -4.31 -7.54 25.08
N SER A 251 -5.61 -7.40 25.36
CA SER A 251 -6.25 -7.87 26.60
C SER A 251 -6.16 -9.40 26.80
N GLU A 252 -5.89 -10.17 25.76
CA GLU A 252 -5.72 -11.62 25.84
C GLU A 252 -4.27 -12.05 26.15
N ASN A 253 -3.30 -11.11 26.06
CA ASN A 253 -1.90 -11.41 26.35
C ASN A 253 -1.58 -11.29 27.84
N LYS A 254 -1.81 -12.39 28.56
CA LYS A 254 -1.57 -12.48 30.02
C LYS A 254 -0.11 -12.21 30.40
N ALA A 255 0.87 -12.44 29.50
CA ALA A 255 2.28 -12.21 29.78
C ALA A 255 2.61 -10.71 29.86
N ILE A 256 2.04 -9.90 28.97
CA ILE A 256 2.26 -8.43 28.98
C ILE A 256 1.49 -7.80 30.13
N LEU A 257 0.23 -8.16 30.31
CA LEU A 257 -0.60 -7.59 31.38
C LEU A 257 -0.10 -7.94 32.79
N GLY A 258 0.48 -9.15 32.96
CA GLY A 258 1.01 -9.58 34.26
C GLY A 258 2.38 -9.03 34.61
N ASN A 259 3.26 -8.87 33.62
CA ASN A 259 4.67 -8.49 33.85
C ASN A 259 4.96 -7.01 33.59
N ASN A 260 4.14 -6.31 32.82
CA ASN A 260 4.36 -4.92 32.44
C ASN A 260 3.05 -4.15 32.24
N SER A 261 2.31 -3.95 33.32
CA SER A 261 1.05 -3.15 33.29
C SER A 261 1.32 -1.68 32.86
N GLY A 262 2.55 -1.16 33.04
CA GLY A 262 2.98 0.15 32.56
C GLY A 262 3.05 0.25 31.03
N TYR A 263 3.18 -0.86 30.32
CA TYR A 263 3.18 -0.90 28.86
C TYR A 263 1.87 -0.36 28.27
N VAL A 264 0.73 -0.64 28.91
CA VAL A 264 -0.58 -0.10 28.50
C VAL A 264 -0.56 1.44 28.55
N GLY A 265 0.09 2.03 29.57
CA GLY A 265 0.28 3.48 29.68
C GLY A 265 1.20 4.04 28.61
N SER A 266 2.29 3.33 28.29
CA SER A 266 3.24 3.76 27.23
C SER A 266 2.57 3.73 25.85
N VAL A 267 1.70 2.76 25.62
CA VAL A 267 0.97 2.62 24.37
C VAL A 267 -0.19 3.63 24.28
N ALA A 268 -0.78 4.02 25.40
CA ALA A 268 -1.79 5.07 25.46
C ALA A 268 -1.23 6.48 25.11
N VAL A 269 0.11 6.65 25.17
CA VAL A 269 0.81 7.86 24.69
C VAL A 269 0.84 7.91 23.15
N MET A 270 0.70 6.77 22.47
CA MET A 270 0.43 6.76 21.04
C MET A 270 -0.94 7.40 20.83
N GLY A 271 -0.99 8.66 20.44
CA GLY A 271 -2.24 9.38 20.26
C GLY A 271 -2.88 9.14 18.90
N GLY A 272 -4.16 9.42 18.76
CA GLY A 272 -4.84 9.56 17.49
C GLY A 272 -4.95 8.30 16.64
N ARG A 273 -4.62 8.40 15.35
CA ARG A 273 -4.81 7.35 14.34
C ARG A 273 -3.93 6.12 14.54
N GLU A 274 -2.69 6.32 14.98
CA GLU A 274 -1.74 5.24 15.25
C GLU A 274 -2.24 4.33 16.39
N ALA A 275 -2.81 4.92 17.43
CA ALA A 275 -3.47 4.15 18.48
C ALA A 275 -4.65 3.34 17.93
N GLN A 276 -5.47 3.91 17.06
CA GLN A 276 -6.60 3.20 16.45
C GLN A 276 -6.15 2.02 15.58
N ALA A 277 -5.11 2.18 14.77
CA ALA A 277 -4.59 1.10 13.95
C ALA A 277 -3.94 0.00 14.80
N ASN A 278 -3.00 0.40 15.67
CA ASN A 278 -2.12 -0.55 16.35
C ASN A 278 -2.68 -1.10 17.67
N LEU A 279 -3.54 -0.33 18.37
CA LEU A 279 -4.14 -0.75 19.65
C LEU A 279 -5.56 -1.29 19.50
N GLU A 280 -6.35 -0.68 18.64
CA GLU A 280 -7.74 -1.03 18.47
C GLU A 280 -7.96 -1.99 17.29
N GLY A 281 -6.92 -2.17 16.44
CA GLY A 281 -7.00 -3.07 15.29
C GLY A 281 -7.82 -2.54 14.12
N ASN A 282 -7.92 -1.22 13.95
CA ASN A 282 -8.72 -0.61 12.88
C ASN A 282 -8.01 -0.70 11.52
N TRP A 283 -8.65 -1.34 10.55
CA TRP A 283 -8.14 -1.54 9.19
C TRP A 283 -8.40 -0.38 8.21
N ASN A 284 -9.15 0.63 8.61
CA ASN A 284 -9.42 1.81 7.80
C ASN A 284 -8.51 2.98 8.15
N VAL A 285 -7.61 2.82 9.11
CA VAL A 285 -6.62 3.82 9.49
C VAL A 285 -5.38 3.67 8.61
N ASP A 286 -4.84 4.81 8.21
CA ASP A 286 -3.61 4.87 7.43
C ASP A 286 -2.43 4.31 8.22
N SER A 287 -1.51 3.60 7.55
CA SER A 287 -0.30 3.05 8.17
C SER A 287 0.71 4.17 8.49
N ASP A 288 1.72 3.87 9.33
CA ASP A 288 2.81 4.80 9.67
C ASP A 288 3.52 5.35 8.42
N GLU A 289 3.65 4.56 7.35
CA GLU A 289 4.19 5.04 6.07
C GLU A 289 3.26 6.05 5.38
N GLU A 290 1.95 5.99 5.66
CA GLU A 290 0.97 6.97 5.20
C GLU A 290 0.89 8.17 6.16
N LEU A 291 1.24 8.01 7.44
CA LEU A 291 1.41 9.13 8.39
C LEU A 291 2.59 10.03 7.99
N ASP A 292 3.63 9.45 7.38
CA ASP A 292 4.73 10.20 6.74
C ASP A 292 4.34 10.76 5.37
N ALA A 293 3.16 10.44 4.85
CA ALA A 293 2.67 11.03 3.62
C ALA A 293 2.41 12.52 3.81
N VAL A 294 2.95 13.31 2.90
CA VAL A 294 2.71 14.76 2.91
C VAL A 294 1.24 15.07 2.66
N VAL A 295 0.54 14.21 1.92
CA VAL A 295 -0.91 14.25 1.69
C VAL A 295 -1.52 12.96 2.19
N SER A 296 -2.45 13.03 3.12
CA SER A 296 -3.20 11.88 3.61
C SER A 296 -4.26 11.42 2.59
N ASN A 297 -4.69 10.15 2.70
CA ASN A 297 -5.77 9.64 1.85
C ASN A 297 -7.07 10.44 1.99
N TYR A 298 -7.39 10.92 3.20
CA TYR A 298 -8.56 11.75 3.43
C TYR A 298 -8.46 13.08 2.68
N GLU A 299 -7.29 13.72 2.70
CA GLU A 299 -7.04 14.96 1.96
C GLU A 299 -7.11 14.73 0.45
N ALA A 300 -6.51 13.65 -0.06
CA ALA A 300 -6.61 13.27 -1.47
C ALA A 300 -8.07 12.96 -1.90
N GLU A 301 -8.84 12.25 -1.07
CA GLU A 301 -10.27 11.99 -1.30
C GLU A 301 -11.10 13.28 -1.30
N SER A 302 -10.75 14.25 -0.45
CA SER A 302 -11.50 15.49 -0.33
C SER A 302 -11.54 16.30 -1.63
N VAL A 303 -10.54 16.15 -2.50
CA VAL A 303 -10.47 16.83 -3.81
C VAL A 303 -11.68 16.48 -4.71
N PHE A 304 -12.26 15.29 -4.53
CA PHE A 304 -13.44 14.84 -5.26
C PHE A 304 -14.77 15.22 -4.59
N MET A 305 -14.70 15.77 -3.38
CA MET A 305 -15.87 16.18 -2.59
C MET A 305 -15.93 17.69 -2.35
N ASN A 306 -14.87 18.40 -2.71
CA ASN A 306 -14.83 19.86 -2.56
C ASN A 306 -15.76 20.52 -3.57
N ASP A 307 -16.34 21.65 -3.19
CA ASP A 307 -17.03 22.51 -4.13
C ASP A 307 -16.09 22.90 -5.28
N PRO A 308 -16.60 23.00 -6.52
CA PRO A 308 -15.78 23.36 -7.67
C PRO A 308 -15.14 24.76 -7.48
N CYS A 309 -13.80 24.80 -7.36
CA CYS A 309 -13.03 26.03 -7.21
C CYS A 309 -12.83 26.72 -8.57
N ARG A 310 -13.93 27.12 -9.23
CA ARG A 310 -13.96 27.77 -10.54
C ARG A 310 -13.92 29.28 -10.39
N ASN A 311 -13.20 29.95 -11.26
CA ASN A 311 -13.11 31.41 -11.32
C ASN A 311 -13.08 31.97 -12.74
N GLY A 312 -13.29 31.15 -13.75
CA GLY A 312 -13.24 31.56 -15.17
C GLY A 312 -11.83 31.63 -15.77
N ASP A 313 -10.76 31.46 -14.96
CA ASP A 313 -9.38 31.44 -15.43
C ASP A 313 -9.03 30.01 -15.91
N LYS A 314 -9.16 29.78 -17.21
CA LYS A 314 -9.01 28.46 -17.81
C LYS A 314 -7.57 28.20 -18.23
N TRP A 315 -7.09 26.99 -17.97
CA TRP A 315 -5.73 26.54 -18.28
C TRP A 315 -5.71 25.09 -18.82
N VAL A 316 -4.70 24.78 -19.61
CA VAL A 316 -4.30 23.40 -19.91
C VAL A 316 -2.92 23.15 -19.33
N THR A 317 -2.75 22.02 -18.64
CA THR A 317 -1.43 21.53 -18.21
C THR A 317 -1.17 20.17 -18.82
N CYS A 318 0.06 19.92 -19.29
CA CYS A 318 0.36 18.72 -20.05
C CYS A 318 1.70 18.09 -19.65
N ASP A 319 1.69 16.81 -19.24
CA ASP A 319 2.89 15.97 -19.17
C ASP A 319 3.06 15.24 -20.51
N LEU A 320 4.23 15.40 -21.13
CA LEU A 320 4.52 14.91 -22.47
C LEU A 320 5.21 13.55 -22.41
N ALA A 321 4.65 12.59 -23.13
CA ALA A 321 5.31 11.30 -23.33
C ALA A 321 6.52 11.45 -24.25
N ASP A 322 7.64 10.85 -23.88
CA ASP A 322 8.74 10.58 -24.79
C ASP A 322 8.50 9.23 -25.49
N SER A 323 9.08 9.03 -26.66
CA SER A 323 8.91 7.83 -27.49
C SER A 323 9.07 6.53 -26.66
N GLY A 324 7.99 5.80 -26.43
CA GLY A 324 8.00 4.56 -25.64
C GLY A 324 6.67 4.26 -24.96
N ASP A 325 6.71 3.90 -23.71
CA ASP A 325 5.56 3.40 -22.94
C ASP A 325 4.88 4.45 -22.05
N ASN A 326 5.23 5.75 -22.19
CA ASN A 326 4.69 6.81 -21.35
C ASN A 326 3.39 7.39 -21.90
N ASN A 327 2.56 7.89 -21.02
CA ASN A 327 1.30 8.54 -21.37
C ASN A 327 1.53 10.03 -21.68
N PHE A 328 0.89 10.52 -22.74
CA PHE A 328 0.64 11.94 -22.96
C PHE A 328 -0.63 12.29 -22.19
N LEU A 329 -0.55 13.19 -21.22
CA LEU A 329 -1.66 13.56 -20.37
C LEU A 329 -1.85 15.07 -20.33
N CYS A 330 -3.02 15.54 -20.76
CA CYS A 330 -3.48 16.90 -20.58
C CYS A 330 -4.62 16.98 -19.57
N LEU A 331 -4.63 18.05 -18.77
CA LEU A 331 -5.70 18.40 -17.85
C LEU A 331 -6.27 19.77 -18.21
N ALA A 332 -7.59 19.89 -18.32
CA ALA A 332 -8.29 21.14 -18.51
C ALA A 332 -8.79 21.69 -17.17
N TRP A 333 -8.49 22.94 -16.88
CA TRP A 333 -8.75 23.63 -15.63
C TRP A 333 -9.66 24.84 -15.82
N ASP A 334 -10.49 25.08 -14.81
CA ASP A 334 -11.19 26.35 -14.57
C ASP A 334 -10.88 26.76 -13.12
N GLY A 335 -10.02 27.76 -12.94
CA GLY A 335 -9.40 28.06 -11.66
C GLY A 335 -8.52 26.88 -11.18
N PHE A 336 -8.90 26.29 -10.04
CA PHE A 336 -8.28 25.07 -9.49
C PHE A 336 -9.22 23.85 -9.53
N HIS A 337 -10.17 23.88 -10.44
CA HIS A 337 -11.07 22.77 -10.73
C HIS A 337 -10.69 22.06 -12.01
N ILE A 338 -10.35 20.77 -11.95
CA ILE A 338 -10.12 19.94 -13.13
C ILE A 338 -11.47 19.45 -13.64
N TYR A 339 -11.84 19.80 -14.87
CA TYR A 339 -13.15 19.44 -15.42
C TYR A 339 -13.09 18.50 -16.62
N ASP A 340 -11.92 18.35 -17.25
CA ASP A 340 -11.69 17.37 -18.32
C ASP A 340 -10.23 16.95 -18.43
N TYR A 341 -9.96 15.84 -19.14
CA TYR A 341 -8.62 15.32 -19.37
C TYR A 341 -8.54 14.59 -20.70
N LEU A 342 -7.32 14.54 -21.27
CA LEU A 342 -6.98 13.75 -22.44
C LEU A 342 -5.76 12.88 -22.14
N VAL A 343 -5.89 11.56 -22.32
CA VAL A 343 -4.80 10.59 -22.18
C VAL A 343 -4.57 9.90 -23.51
N LEU A 344 -3.34 9.91 -23.98
CA LEU A 344 -2.92 9.22 -25.19
C LEU A 344 -1.65 8.43 -24.94
N THR A 345 -1.44 7.37 -25.70
CA THR A 345 -0.27 6.50 -25.59
C THR A 345 0.40 6.40 -26.95
N LYS A 346 1.73 6.22 -26.94
CA LYS A 346 2.53 6.00 -28.16
C LYS A 346 2.40 7.13 -29.19
N THR A 347 2.36 8.37 -28.73
CA THR A 347 2.29 9.56 -29.57
C THR A 347 3.67 9.98 -30.06
N THR A 348 3.72 10.64 -31.23
CA THR A 348 4.91 11.31 -31.75
C THR A 348 4.95 12.77 -31.30
N PRO A 349 6.12 13.44 -31.33
CA PRO A 349 6.23 14.87 -30.99
C PRO A 349 5.23 15.77 -31.75
N ARG A 350 5.04 15.52 -33.01
CA ARG A 350 4.07 16.27 -33.82
C ARG A 350 2.64 16.03 -33.38
N GLN A 351 2.27 14.77 -33.13
CA GLN A 351 0.95 14.42 -32.63
C GLN A 351 0.69 15.02 -31.25
N ASN A 352 1.69 15.07 -30.37
CA ASN A 352 1.57 15.73 -29.09
C ASN A 352 1.16 17.20 -29.24
N ALA A 353 1.82 17.95 -30.14
CA ALA A 353 1.49 19.33 -30.39
C ALA A 353 0.08 19.48 -30.98
N GLU A 354 -0.27 18.68 -32.00
CA GLU A 354 -1.59 18.68 -32.65
C GLU A 354 -2.73 18.39 -31.65
N TYR A 355 -2.56 17.38 -30.80
CA TYR A 355 -3.56 17.03 -29.79
C TYR A 355 -3.65 18.05 -28.65
N LEU A 356 -2.53 18.64 -28.23
CA LEU A 356 -2.51 19.69 -27.21
C LEU A 356 -3.26 20.93 -27.69
N GLU A 357 -2.98 21.38 -28.92
CA GLU A 357 -3.66 22.51 -29.54
C GLU A 357 -5.16 22.23 -29.73
N MET A 358 -5.52 21.04 -30.21
CA MET A 358 -6.91 20.63 -30.37
C MET A 358 -7.65 20.64 -29.04
N PHE A 359 -7.06 20.06 -27.99
CA PHE A 359 -7.66 19.99 -26.66
C PHE A 359 -7.84 21.38 -26.04
N ALA A 360 -6.87 22.28 -26.20
CA ALA A 360 -7.01 23.66 -25.74
C ALA A 360 -8.14 24.40 -26.46
N ARG A 361 -8.25 24.24 -27.79
CA ARG A 361 -9.33 24.84 -28.59
C ARG A 361 -10.71 24.31 -28.24
N GLU A 362 -10.86 23.02 -27.98
CA GLU A 362 -12.13 22.41 -27.57
C GLU A 362 -12.66 23.03 -26.27
N HIS A 363 -11.77 23.54 -25.43
CA HIS A 363 -12.11 24.15 -24.13
C HIS A 363 -12.09 25.68 -24.14
N ASP A 364 -11.91 26.33 -25.29
CA ASP A 364 -11.76 27.79 -25.43
C ASP A 364 -10.60 28.35 -24.57
N ILE A 365 -9.45 27.68 -24.59
CA ILE A 365 -8.24 28.06 -23.87
C ILE A 365 -7.22 28.62 -24.85
N SER A 366 -6.67 29.82 -24.55
CA SER A 366 -5.65 30.46 -25.39
C SER A 366 -4.29 29.75 -25.25
N ASP A 367 -3.47 29.86 -26.30
CA ASP A 367 -2.13 29.26 -26.35
C ASP A 367 -1.24 29.73 -25.18
N SER A 368 -1.38 30.98 -24.73
CA SER A 368 -0.67 31.53 -23.57
C SER A 368 -1.10 30.95 -22.21
N HIS A 369 -2.18 30.18 -22.17
CA HIS A 369 -2.68 29.45 -20.99
C HIS A 369 -2.44 27.95 -21.09
N ILE A 370 -1.49 27.52 -21.92
CA ILE A 370 -1.02 26.17 -22.03
C ILE A 370 0.33 26.04 -21.30
N ILE A 371 0.43 25.12 -20.34
CA ILE A 371 1.68 24.78 -19.64
C ILE A 371 2.03 23.34 -19.95
N PHE A 372 3.24 23.08 -20.38
CA PHE A 372 3.71 21.74 -20.75
C PHE A 372 5.07 21.40 -20.14
N ASP A 373 5.39 20.11 -19.97
CA ASP A 373 6.74 19.69 -19.52
C ASP A 373 7.79 20.09 -20.56
N GLY A 374 8.43 21.22 -20.32
CA GLY A 374 9.49 21.76 -21.17
C GLY A 374 10.83 21.02 -21.03
N THR A 375 11.00 20.14 -20.04
CA THR A 375 12.25 19.38 -19.86
C THR A 375 12.50 18.44 -21.05
N ARG A 376 11.41 17.93 -21.65
CA ARG A 376 11.43 17.03 -22.80
C ARG A 376 10.67 17.57 -24.01
N GLY A 377 9.83 18.56 -23.82
CA GLY A 377 8.84 19.03 -24.78
C GLY A 377 9.14 20.38 -25.45
N MET A 378 10.36 20.88 -25.41
CA MET A 378 10.68 22.23 -26.00
C MET A 378 10.27 22.39 -27.46
N TYR A 379 10.12 21.30 -28.22
CA TYR A 379 9.59 21.31 -29.57
C TYR A 379 8.13 21.82 -29.68
N ILE A 380 7.37 21.82 -28.58
CA ILE A 380 5.99 22.33 -28.57
C ILE A 380 5.95 23.80 -28.96
N ASN A 381 6.92 24.61 -28.55
CA ASN A 381 6.99 26.02 -28.91
C ASN A 381 7.24 26.27 -30.41
N ASP A 382 7.68 25.26 -31.18
CA ASP A 382 7.76 25.35 -32.64
C ASP A 382 6.36 25.33 -33.29
N TYR A 383 5.36 24.77 -32.60
CA TYR A 383 3.97 24.64 -33.05
C TYR A 383 3.03 25.61 -32.31
N ILE A 384 3.24 25.78 -31.01
CA ILE A 384 2.44 26.66 -30.13
C ILE A 384 3.40 27.65 -29.45
N PRO A 385 3.77 28.75 -30.12
CA PRO A 385 4.85 29.64 -29.65
C PRO A 385 4.59 30.28 -28.29
N ASP A 386 3.33 30.55 -27.94
CA ASP A 386 2.95 31.22 -26.69
C ASP A 386 2.75 30.27 -25.51
N ALA A 387 2.85 28.95 -25.72
CA ALA A 387 2.75 27.97 -24.66
C ALA A 387 3.94 28.07 -23.69
N ILE A 388 3.68 27.85 -22.40
CA ILE A 388 4.64 28.06 -21.31
C ILE A 388 5.37 26.77 -20.98
N PRO A 389 6.69 26.67 -21.18
CA PRO A 389 7.46 25.48 -20.81
C PRO A 389 7.72 25.44 -19.28
N PHE A 390 7.36 24.32 -18.65
CA PHE A 390 7.72 24.03 -17.27
C PHE A 390 9.05 23.27 -17.22
N ILE A 391 10.09 23.92 -16.70
CA ILE A 391 11.42 23.31 -16.55
C ILE A 391 11.66 22.92 -15.09
N SER A 392 11.51 21.65 -14.78
CA SER A 392 11.53 21.10 -13.43
C SER A 392 12.70 21.51 -12.56
N ASN A 393 13.90 21.65 -13.15
CA ASN A 393 15.15 21.95 -12.45
C ASN A 393 15.48 23.44 -12.33
N TYR A 394 14.63 24.33 -12.85
CA TYR A 394 14.86 25.77 -12.67
C TYR A 394 14.87 26.14 -11.17
N SER A 395 15.52 27.25 -10.87
CA SER A 395 15.48 27.83 -9.54
C SER A 395 14.04 28.18 -9.17
N PRO A 396 13.64 27.99 -7.91
CA PRO A 396 12.31 28.40 -7.46
C PRO A 396 12.16 29.92 -7.58
N MET A 397 11.00 30.38 -8.00
CA MET A 397 10.75 31.77 -8.38
C MET A 397 9.79 32.50 -7.43
N GLY A 398 8.88 31.75 -6.77
CA GLY A 398 7.81 32.32 -5.97
C GLY A 398 8.17 32.56 -4.50
N ILE A 399 7.13 32.67 -3.67
CA ILE A 399 7.26 32.97 -2.23
C ILE A 399 8.02 31.89 -1.46
N TYR A 400 7.99 30.65 -1.91
CA TYR A 400 8.69 29.53 -1.26
C TYR A 400 10.16 29.37 -1.71
N LYS A 401 10.71 30.29 -2.54
CA LYS A 401 12.07 30.20 -3.09
C LYS A 401 13.19 30.01 -2.05
N ARG A 402 12.97 30.44 -0.82
CA ARG A 402 13.92 30.24 0.29
C ARG A 402 13.79 28.88 0.96
N MET A 403 12.63 28.24 0.82
CA MET A 403 12.28 27.00 1.52
C MET A 403 12.50 25.75 0.66
N VAL A 404 12.46 25.89 -0.67
CA VAL A 404 12.55 24.77 -1.60
C VAL A 404 13.76 24.85 -2.50
N TYR A 405 14.16 23.71 -3.06
CA TYR A 405 15.40 23.57 -3.81
C TYR A 405 15.26 23.95 -5.29
N ASN A 406 14.17 23.57 -5.95
CA ASN A 406 13.91 23.81 -7.37
C ASN A 406 12.44 24.11 -7.64
N LEU A 407 12.14 24.55 -8.87
CA LEU A 407 10.80 24.92 -9.32
C LEU A 407 9.78 23.79 -9.16
N LYS A 408 10.14 22.55 -9.49
CA LYS A 408 9.26 21.40 -9.31
C LYS A 408 8.85 21.23 -7.85
N SER A 409 9.80 21.37 -6.93
CA SER A 409 9.52 21.29 -5.49
C SER A 409 8.60 22.41 -5.00
N GLU A 410 8.71 23.62 -5.60
CA GLU A 410 7.84 24.74 -5.29
C GLU A 410 6.40 24.48 -5.74
N CYS A 411 6.21 24.06 -6.99
CA CYS A 411 4.88 23.76 -7.53
C CYS A 411 4.21 22.59 -6.79
N TYR A 412 4.96 21.54 -6.43
CA TYR A 412 4.42 20.45 -5.61
C TYR A 412 4.06 20.89 -4.19
N MET A 413 4.81 21.80 -3.58
CA MET A 413 4.45 22.35 -2.28
C MET A 413 3.15 23.15 -2.36
N ARG A 414 2.95 23.91 -3.46
CA ARG A 414 1.68 24.60 -3.74
C ARG A 414 0.53 23.62 -3.92
N LEU A 415 0.72 22.59 -4.74
CA LEU A 415 -0.27 21.53 -4.95
C LEU A 415 -0.69 20.87 -3.62
N VAL A 416 0.28 20.50 -2.79
CA VAL A 416 0.02 19.92 -1.47
C VAL A 416 -0.81 20.87 -0.60
N ASN A 417 -0.45 22.15 -0.59
CA ASN A 417 -1.19 23.15 0.17
C ASN A 417 -2.61 23.35 -0.37
N ALA A 418 -2.80 23.32 -1.70
CA ALA A 418 -4.14 23.42 -2.30
C ALA A 418 -5.03 22.21 -1.94
N ILE A 419 -4.47 20.99 -1.94
CA ILE A 419 -5.18 19.78 -1.51
C ILE A 419 -5.58 19.89 -0.03
N LYS A 420 -4.63 20.24 0.86
CA LYS A 420 -4.87 20.37 2.31
C LYS A 420 -5.83 21.50 2.65
N GLY A 421 -5.70 22.63 1.96
CA GLY A 421 -6.56 23.79 2.13
C GLY A 421 -7.91 23.66 1.46
N ARG A 422 -8.17 22.56 0.73
CA ARG A 422 -9.41 22.32 -0.02
C ARG A 422 -9.69 23.35 -1.12
N TYR A 423 -8.64 23.90 -1.73
CA TYR A 423 -8.74 24.84 -2.86
C TYR A 423 -8.72 24.17 -4.22
N MET A 424 -8.53 22.86 -4.27
CA MET A 424 -8.52 22.07 -5.50
C MET A 424 -9.72 21.13 -5.52
N SER A 425 -10.28 20.93 -6.70
CA SER A 425 -11.35 19.96 -6.93
C SER A 425 -11.22 19.28 -8.28
N ILE A 426 -11.78 18.08 -8.39
CA ILE A 426 -11.85 17.29 -9.62
C ILE A 426 -13.32 16.95 -9.87
N ASP A 427 -13.78 17.15 -11.10
CA ASP A 427 -15.18 16.92 -11.48
C ASP A 427 -15.56 15.44 -11.35
N ASP A 428 -16.69 15.16 -10.72
CA ASP A 428 -17.21 13.80 -10.53
C ASP A 428 -17.41 13.03 -11.84
N ARG A 429 -17.69 13.75 -12.95
CA ARG A 429 -17.90 13.14 -14.26
C ARG A 429 -16.64 12.47 -14.81
N ILE A 430 -15.45 12.96 -14.40
CA ILE A 430 -14.16 12.40 -14.83
C ILE A 430 -13.53 11.52 -13.75
N ALA A 431 -13.84 11.73 -12.47
CA ALA A 431 -13.25 11.01 -11.34
C ALA A 431 -13.34 9.48 -11.47
N ASN A 432 -14.47 8.98 -11.94
CA ASN A 432 -14.75 7.57 -12.11
C ASN A 432 -14.52 7.05 -13.54
N LYS A 433 -14.03 7.89 -14.46
CA LYS A 433 -13.62 7.43 -15.79
C LYS A 433 -12.36 6.60 -15.68
N LEU A 434 -12.29 5.55 -16.50
CA LEU A 434 -11.11 4.69 -16.56
C LEU A 434 -9.94 5.46 -17.19
N TYR A 435 -8.83 5.42 -16.48
CA TYR A 435 -7.55 5.94 -16.91
C TYR A 435 -6.67 4.75 -17.29
N GLU A 436 -6.29 4.64 -18.56
CA GLU A 436 -5.45 3.54 -19.03
C GLU A 436 -3.99 3.81 -18.64
N CYS A 437 -3.53 3.21 -17.54
CA CYS A 437 -2.12 3.18 -17.21
C CYS A 437 -1.44 2.05 -18.01
N VAL A 438 -0.73 2.39 -19.07
CA VAL A 438 -0.07 1.43 -19.97
C VAL A 438 0.97 0.58 -19.23
N ALA A 439 1.63 1.16 -18.23
CA ALA A 439 2.69 0.49 -17.48
C ALA A 439 2.17 -0.73 -16.67
N VAL A 440 0.96 -0.63 -16.11
CA VAL A 440 0.42 -1.66 -15.20
C VAL A 440 -0.54 -2.61 -15.90
N LYS A 441 -0.97 -2.29 -17.13
CA LYS A 441 -2.06 -2.98 -17.86
C LYS A 441 -3.35 -3.10 -17.03
N GLN A 442 -3.51 -2.22 -16.05
CA GLN A 442 -4.68 -2.10 -15.21
C GLN A 442 -5.43 -0.83 -15.61
N LEU A 443 -6.73 -0.94 -15.72
CA LEU A 443 -7.62 0.20 -15.86
C LEU A 443 -7.87 0.75 -14.45
N LEU A 444 -7.23 1.87 -14.13
CA LEU A 444 -7.50 2.64 -12.92
C LEU A 444 -8.46 3.78 -13.25
N THR A 445 -9.24 4.21 -12.27
CA THR A 445 -9.97 5.47 -12.39
C THR A 445 -9.04 6.65 -12.12
N ILE A 446 -9.38 7.84 -12.60
CA ILE A 446 -8.66 9.08 -12.25
C ILE A 446 -8.56 9.25 -10.73
N LYS A 447 -9.63 8.90 -10.02
CA LYS A 447 -9.68 8.95 -8.55
C LYS A 447 -8.68 8.00 -7.89
N GLU A 448 -8.58 6.78 -8.38
CA GLU A 448 -7.63 5.78 -7.86
C GLU A 448 -6.19 6.21 -8.14
N GLU A 449 -5.89 6.64 -9.37
CA GLU A 449 -4.56 7.12 -9.75
C GLU A 449 -4.13 8.33 -8.91
N PHE A 450 -4.99 9.34 -8.79
CA PHE A 450 -4.72 10.53 -7.99
C PHE A 450 -4.39 10.19 -6.53
N ARG A 451 -5.17 9.31 -5.92
CA ARG A 451 -4.92 8.85 -4.54
C ARG A 451 -3.59 8.14 -4.38
N GLU A 452 -3.30 7.20 -5.28
CA GLU A 452 -2.07 6.43 -5.21
C GLU A 452 -0.84 7.31 -5.41
N GLU A 453 -0.87 8.24 -6.38
CA GLU A 453 0.22 9.19 -6.58
C GLU A 453 0.37 10.16 -5.37
N CYS A 454 -0.71 10.66 -4.79
CA CYS A 454 -0.67 11.48 -3.57
C CYS A 454 0.00 10.75 -2.40
N SER A 455 -0.23 9.45 -2.27
CA SER A 455 0.30 8.64 -1.17
C SER A 455 1.83 8.57 -1.12
N VAL A 456 2.50 8.81 -2.24
CA VAL A 456 3.97 8.69 -2.36
C VAL A 456 4.70 10.03 -2.42
N ILE A 457 3.99 11.17 -2.39
CA ILE A 457 4.64 12.48 -2.30
C ILE A 457 5.49 12.56 -1.04
N ARG A 458 6.78 12.88 -1.18
CA ARG A 458 7.71 13.07 -0.07
C ARG A 458 8.68 14.19 -0.40
N PHE A 459 9.08 14.93 0.63
CA PHE A 459 10.17 15.89 0.56
C PHE A 459 11.33 15.41 1.43
N ARG A 460 12.55 15.74 1.03
CA ARG A 460 13.76 15.55 1.83
C ARG A 460 14.40 16.87 2.17
N ASP A 461 15.08 16.95 3.29
CA ASP A 461 15.89 18.09 3.67
C ASP A 461 17.23 18.02 2.95
N MET A 462 17.61 19.11 2.32
CA MET A 462 18.90 19.28 1.65
C MET A 462 19.92 19.89 2.63
N PRO A 463 21.23 19.67 2.42
CA PRO A 463 22.27 20.29 3.28
C PRO A 463 22.17 21.82 3.36
N SER A 464 21.51 22.45 2.41
CA SER A 464 21.22 23.90 2.41
C SER A 464 20.06 24.32 3.31
N GLY A 465 19.42 23.39 4.02
CA GLY A 465 18.20 23.62 4.79
C GLY A 465 16.93 23.74 3.95
N LYS A 466 17.02 23.58 2.62
CA LYS A 466 15.88 23.62 1.72
C LYS A 466 15.25 22.26 1.55
N LYS A 467 13.94 22.21 1.31
CA LYS A 467 13.20 20.99 0.98
C LYS A 467 13.27 20.67 -0.51
N MET A 468 13.50 19.43 -0.85
CA MET A 468 13.49 18.94 -2.23
C MET A 468 12.51 17.79 -2.37
N LEU A 469 11.63 17.86 -3.37
CA LEU A 469 10.75 16.75 -3.71
C LEU A 469 11.60 15.51 -4.03
N TRP A 470 11.16 14.34 -3.61
CA TRP A 470 11.79 13.09 -4.02
C TRP A 470 11.84 13.00 -5.55
N SER A 471 12.85 12.35 -6.07
CA SER A 471 12.93 12.11 -7.51
C SER A 471 11.78 11.22 -8.00
N LYS A 472 11.36 11.40 -9.27
CA LYS A 472 10.34 10.54 -9.90
C LYS A 472 10.68 9.05 -9.72
N LYS A 473 11.97 8.68 -9.81
CA LYS A 473 12.44 7.30 -9.60
C LYS A 473 12.17 6.77 -8.19
N GLU A 474 12.33 7.59 -7.16
CA GLU A 474 12.08 7.18 -5.76
C GLU A 474 10.59 7.06 -5.47
N MET A 475 9.78 8.00 -5.97
CA MET A 475 8.32 7.94 -5.85
C MET A 475 7.74 6.75 -6.64
N ASN A 476 8.18 6.53 -7.87
CA ASN A 476 7.78 5.39 -8.69
C ASN A 476 8.15 4.05 -8.06
N ALA A 477 9.30 3.96 -7.37
CA ALA A 477 9.70 2.76 -6.65
C ALA A 477 8.72 2.40 -5.52
N LYS A 478 8.04 3.41 -4.94
CA LYS A 478 7.00 3.22 -3.93
C LYS A 478 5.62 2.90 -4.54
N LEU A 479 5.29 3.44 -5.71
CA LEU A 479 4.06 3.11 -6.44
C LEU A 479 4.06 1.66 -6.97
N GLY A 480 5.23 1.06 -7.12
CA GLY A 480 5.41 -0.28 -7.69
C GLY A 480 6.11 -0.26 -9.05
N LYS A 481 6.47 -1.45 -9.55
CA LYS A 481 7.18 -1.57 -10.83
C LYS A 481 6.33 -1.02 -11.98
N ASP A 482 7.00 -0.29 -12.85
CA ASP A 482 6.50 0.21 -14.11
C ASP A 482 5.38 1.29 -14.00
N ARG A 483 5.21 1.94 -12.85
CA ARG A 483 4.30 3.08 -12.66
C ARG A 483 5.07 4.40 -12.61
N SER A 484 4.41 5.47 -13.01
CA SER A 484 4.97 6.83 -13.07
C SER A 484 4.00 7.84 -12.45
N MET A 485 4.54 8.92 -11.89
CA MET A 485 3.78 10.06 -11.39
C MET A 485 3.30 10.92 -12.55
N ASP A 486 2.34 10.42 -13.33
CA ASP A 486 1.94 11.08 -14.58
C ASP A 486 0.77 12.05 -14.38
N LEU A 487 -0.11 11.81 -13.38
CA LEU A 487 -1.27 12.66 -13.11
C LEU A 487 -0.92 13.89 -12.25
N LEU A 488 -0.06 13.74 -11.24
CA LEU A 488 0.28 14.84 -10.34
C LEU A 488 1.30 15.82 -10.94
N ASP A 489 2.13 15.40 -11.91
CA ASP A 489 3.06 16.31 -12.57
C ASP A 489 2.30 17.47 -13.27
N PRO A 490 1.29 17.24 -14.15
CA PRO A 490 0.48 18.33 -14.69
C PRO A 490 -0.39 19.05 -13.63
N CYS A 491 -0.81 18.37 -12.55
CA CYS A 491 -1.46 19.07 -11.45
C CYS A 491 -0.53 20.10 -10.80
N ALA A 492 0.73 19.77 -10.58
CA ALA A 492 1.71 20.69 -10.01
C ALA A 492 2.04 21.85 -10.96
N MET A 493 2.08 21.61 -12.28
CA MET A 493 2.35 22.65 -13.30
C MET A 493 1.30 23.77 -13.26
N ARG A 494 0.05 23.48 -12.89
CA ARG A 494 -1.02 24.50 -12.78
C ARG A 494 -0.65 25.66 -11.85
N PHE A 495 0.24 25.43 -10.90
CA PHE A 495 0.65 26.46 -9.94
C PHE A 495 1.76 27.37 -10.44
N LEU A 496 2.32 27.13 -11.65
CA LEU A 496 3.39 27.96 -12.21
C LEU A 496 2.99 29.44 -12.34
N PRO A 497 1.79 29.81 -12.85
CA PRO A 497 1.37 31.19 -12.95
C PRO A 497 1.08 31.87 -11.60
N CYS A 498 0.95 31.10 -10.54
CA CYS A 498 0.52 31.58 -9.22
C CYS A 498 1.66 31.70 -8.19
N LEU A 499 2.93 31.54 -8.62
CA LEU A 499 4.07 31.43 -7.69
C LEU A 499 4.33 32.70 -6.86
N ASP A 500 4.01 33.88 -7.40
CA ASP A 500 4.20 35.17 -6.72
C ASP A 500 3.00 35.59 -5.85
N ALA A 501 1.86 34.90 -5.99
CA ALA A 501 0.67 35.22 -5.18
C ALA A 501 0.83 34.71 -3.73
N PRO A 502 0.43 35.47 -2.71
CA PRO A 502 0.31 34.98 -1.35
C PRO A 502 -0.68 33.83 -1.27
N TYR A 503 -0.44 32.90 -0.33
CA TYR A 503 -1.30 31.75 -0.12
C TYR A 503 -2.73 32.19 0.23
N GLY A 504 -3.71 31.72 -0.53
CA GLY A 504 -5.13 32.08 -0.38
C GLY A 504 -5.61 33.31 -1.17
N GLU A 505 -4.71 34.15 -1.72
CA GLU A 505 -5.06 35.23 -2.66
C GLU A 505 -5.19 34.73 -4.10
N GLU A 506 -4.72 33.53 -4.39
CA GLU A 506 -4.83 32.85 -5.69
C GLU A 506 -6.30 32.71 -6.15
N LEU A 507 -7.26 32.78 -5.22
CA LEU A 507 -8.69 32.67 -5.47
C LEU A 507 -9.37 34.05 -5.62
N SER A 508 -8.70 35.16 -5.30
CA SER A 508 -9.35 36.46 -5.15
C SER A 508 -9.35 37.33 -6.41
N HIS A 509 -8.68 36.93 -7.49
CA HIS A 509 -8.58 37.79 -8.68
C HIS A 509 -9.74 37.73 -9.67
N SER A 510 -10.86 37.06 -9.35
CA SER A 510 -12.02 37.10 -10.27
C SER A 510 -13.42 36.94 -9.64
N ALA A 511 -13.58 37.01 -8.34
CA ALA A 511 -14.91 36.83 -7.72
C ALA A 511 -15.15 37.71 -6.49
N VAL A 512 -14.80 38.98 -6.52
CA VAL A 512 -15.36 39.94 -5.54
C VAL A 512 -15.38 41.33 -6.14
N GLU A 513 -16.30 41.59 -7.01
CA GLU A 513 -17.10 42.82 -7.04
C GLU A 513 -18.54 42.39 -7.01
N ASP A 514 -18.99 41.79 -5.92
CA ASP A 514 -20.36 41.89 -5.39
C ASP A 514 -20.48 41.02 -4.12
N GLU A 515 -20.81 41.70 -3.04
CA GLU A 515 -21.30 41.17 -1.77
C GLU A 515 -20.31 40.43 -0.85
N MET A 516 -19.58 41.17 -0.02
CA MET A 516 -19.57 40.90 1.43
C MET A 516 -18.90 42.01 2.23
N THR A 517 -19.67 43.02 2.55
CA THR A 517 -19.45 43.83 3.75
C THR A 517 -20.33 43.23 4.85
N SER A 518 -19.77 42.39 5.71
CA SER A 518 -20.16 42.29 7.13
C SER A 518 -19.24 41.28 7.85
N ASP A 519 -18.49 41.82 8.80
CA ASP A 519 -18.01 41.20 10.04
C ASP A 519 -17.76 39.66 10.09
N VAL A 520 -16.50 39.27 10.10
CA VAL A 520 -15.97 38.38 11.14
C VAL A 520 -14.45 38.59 11.23
N GLY A 521 -13.98 39.11 12.36
CA GLY A 521 -12.56 39.09 12.71
C GLY A 521 -12.08 37.68 12.88
N GLY A 522 -11.31 37.20 11.92
CA GLY A 522 -10.66 35.91 11.95
C GLY A 522 -9.19 36.08 12.34
N SER A 523 -8.84 35.65 13.54
CA SER A 523 -7.47 35.52 14.01
C SER A 523 -6.68 34.60 13.09
N SER A 524 -5.56 35.11 12.60
CA SER A 524 -4.52 34.36 11.92
C SER A 524 -4.05 33.22 12.82
N ILE A 525 -4.34 31.96 12.43
CA ILE A 525 -3.74 30.77 13.02
C ILE A 525 -2.55 30.40 12.15
N TYR A 526 -1.46 31.14 12.28
CA TYR A 526 -0.14 30.66 11.92
C TYR A 526 0.59 30.29 13.20
N ASP A 527 0.62 29.01 13.50
CA ASP A 527 1.47 28.47 14.55
C ASP A 527 2.88 28.31 13.98
N GLU A 528 3.79 29.21 14.41
CA GLU A 528 5.22 29.17 14.05
C GLU A 528 5.95 27.93 14.60
N THR A 529 5.25 27.01 15.26
CA THR A 529 5.86 25.85 15.94
C THR A 529 6.08 24.62 15.06
N LEU A 530 5.69 24.66 13.79
CA LEU A 530 5.93 23.53 12.86
C LEU A 530 7.27 23.56 12.12
N TYR A 531 8.15 24.52 12.42
CA TYR A 531 9.44 24.70 11.71
C TYR A 531 10.64 24.97 12.64
N ASN A 532 10.67 24.41 13.84
CA ASN A 532 11.90 24.26 14.60
C ASN A 532 12.26 22.80 14.82
#